data_6311d69a9978e07d59ee45f57944fa7d
#
_entry.id   6311d69a9978e07d59ee45f57944fa7d
#
_cell.length_a   1.000
_cell.length_b   1.000
_cell.length_c   1.000
_cell.angle_alpha   90.00
_cell.angle_beta   90.00
_cell.angle_gamma   90.00
#
_symmetry.space_group_name_H-M   'P 1'
#
loop_
_entity.id
_entity.type
_entity.pdbx_description
1 polymer ?
#
loop_
_entity_poly.entity_id
_entity_poly.type
_entity_poly.pdbx_seq_one_letter_code
_entity_poly.pdbx_strand_id
1 'polypeptide(L)'
;MFIERIVYSCLCIALIAYTANKYVKTKGTFYIVLLGFQVMSILIQISSLFKGVYPNYAIQAFIFITSILVPAFLFILEYLKIDLEEFLLIKMGDIYTRRLQHNKAIDFYKKAADRNPNNASVFVKLADSYNAIGDRRTAFDRFAKAVELDRNDYKSYYEIGIIFNELNKKSDAQVVLDNALRIKPDYTPASELLALVLCAQNKYDEAIHVYQDAIKYAPDNYQLYYSLGIVRTELRDFNEALECYKKAIELEPTLFEAYFSIGQIHLLRGELDEATEAFRSAAQSKEIAAKSYYQLAKICILKASEIEAISYIEYAIEIEPSYRYKAEKEPLFKDIKDYLTGVHMVSQAQMKLEKAIDEKVKKEYEHEYEKEEVVSVNMDDIEIQDVKEEEIEFNFMDKFNSND
;
A
#
# COMPACT_ATOMS: atom_id res chain seq x y z
N MET A 1 -37.80 43.08 6.17
CA MET A 1 -37.77 43.19 4.69
C MET A 1 -36.98 44.39 4.15
N PHE A 2 -37.28 45.66 4.57
CA PHE A 2 -36.51 46.85 4.10
C PHE A 2 -35.06 46.85 4.63
N ILE A 3 -34.86 46.62 5.91
CA ILE A 3 -33.55 46.60 6.55
C ILE A 3 -32.68 45.45 6.00
N GLU A 4 -33.24 44.26 5.80
CA GLU A 4 -32.55 43.11 5.22
C GLU A 4 -32.00 43.42 3.83
N ARG A 5 -32.79 44.13 3.00
CA ARG A 5 -32.36 44.55 1.66
C ARG A 5 -31.21 45.58 1.70
N ILE A 6 -31.28 46.50 2.63
CA ILE A 6 -30.17 47.45 2.81
C ILE A 6 -28.87 46.74 3.21
N VAL A 7 -28.93 45.85 4.20
CA VAL A 7 -27.79 45.05 4.63
C VAL A 7 -27.24 44.20 3.48
N TYR A 8 -28.12 43.54 2.72
CA TYR A 8 -27.75 42.76 1.54
C TYR A 8 -27.05 43.64 0.49
N SER A 9 -27.59 44.81 0.18
CA SER A 9 -27.02 45.73 -0.81
C SER A 9 -25.66 46.25 -0.38
N CYS A 10 -25.50 46.63 0.90
CA CYS A 10 -24.21 47.07 1.46
C CYS A 10 -23.15 45.94 1.38
N LEU A 11 -23.53 44.73 1.70
CA LEU A 11 -22.64 43.54 1.60
C LEU A 11 -22.20 43.29 0.14
N CYS A 12 -23.15 43.36 -0.82
CA CYS A 12 -22.81 43.22 -2.23
C CYS A 12 -21.87 44.31 -2.72
N ILE A 13 -22.04 45.58 -2.32
CA ILE A 13 -21.15 46.68 -2.68
C ILE A 13 -19.73 46.45 -2.10
N ALA A 14 -19.64 46.05 -0.84
CA ALA A 14 -18.37 45.73 -0.21
C ALA A 14 -17.62 44.61 -0.94
N LEU A 15 -18.35 43.54 -1.33
CA LEU A 15 -17.77 42.41 -2.06
C LEU A 15 -17.38 42.75 -3.51
N ILE A 16 -18.12 43.66 -4.16
CA ILE A 16 -17.73 44.22 -5.47
C ILE A 16 -16.45 45.05 -5.36
N ALA A 17 -16.35 45.93 -4.35
CA ALA A 17 -15.12 46.67 -4.12
C ALA A 17 -13.92 45.74 -3.86
N TYR A 18 -14.11 44.66 -3.13
CA TYR A 18 -13.11 43.63 -2.93
C TYR A 18 -12.67 42.99 -4.24
N THR A 19 -13.62 42.49 -5.06
CA THR A 19 -13.30 41.85 -6.33
C THR A 19 -12.65 42.79 -7.34
N ALA A 20 -13.07 44.06 -7.38
CA ALA A 20 -12.47 45.09 -8.21
C ALA A 20 -11.03 45.37 -7.79
N ASN A 21 -10.78 45.55 -6.50
CA ASN A 21 -9.43 45.75 -5.98
C ASN A 21 -8.52 44.53 -6.29
N LYS A 22 -9.07 43.34 -6.17
CA LYS A 22 -8.35 42.10 -6.50
C LYS A 22 -8.00 42.02 -7.99
N TYR A 23 -8.96 42.36 -8.88
CA TYR A 23 -8.72 42.45 -10.31
C TYR A 23 -7.57 43.45 -10.64
N VAL A 24 -7.61 44.64 -10.05
CA VAL A 24 -6.58 45.67 -10.29
C VAL A 24 -5.17 45.16 -9.88
N LYS A 25 -5.09 44.40 -8.77
CA LYS A 25 -3.81 43.88 -8.26
C LYS A 25 -3.31 42.67 -9.06
N THR A 26 -4.18 41.76 -9.46
CA THR A 26 -3.80 40.48 -10.07
C THR A 26 -3.93 40.43 -11.58
N LYS A 27 -4.76 41.35 -12.17
CA LYS A 27 -5.19 41.33 -13.58
C LYS A 27 -5.73 39.99 -14.07
N GLY A 28 -6.21 39.15 -13.15
CA GLY A 28 -6.70 37.80 -13.44
C GLY A 28 -8.04 37.85 -14.17
N THR A 29 -8.16 37.14 -15.30
CA THR A 29 -9.37 37.07 -16.13
C THR A 29 -10.59 36.58 -15.35
N PHE A 30 -10.39 35.72 -14.35
CA PHE A 30 -11.43 35.22 -13.46
C PHE A 30 -12.14 36.36 -12.70
N TYR A 31 -11.36 37.32 -12.15
CA TYR A 31 -11.93 38.42 -11.35
C TYR A 31 -12.72 39.42 -12.21
N ILE A 32 -12.34 39.65 -13.46
CA ILE A 32 -13.11 40.51 -14.36
C ILE A 32 -14.46 39.86 -14.76
N VAL A 33 -14.44 38.53 -14.98
CA VAL A 33 -15.66 37.77 -15.29
C VAL A 33 -16.61 37.78 -14.09
N LEU A 34 -16.07 37.52 -12.88
CA LEU A 34 -16.85 37.57 -11.63
C LEU A 34 -17.46 38.97 -11.39
N LEU A 35 -16.67 40.03 -11.62
CA LEU A 35 -17.14 41.40 -11.53
C LEU A 35 -18.30 41.66 -12.51
N GLY A 36 -18.20 41.17 -13.73
CA GLY A 36 -19.27 41.24 -14.72
C GLY A 36 -20.58 40.59 -14.23
N PHE A 37 -20.49 39.39 -13.65
CA PHE A 37 -21.67 38.71 -13.06
C PHE A 37 -22.23 39.48 -11.86
N GLN A 38 -21.41 40.07 -11.02
CA GLN A 38 -21.85 40.88 -9.89
C GLN A 38 -22.58 42.14 -10.35
N VAL A 39 -22.05 42.84 -11.38
CA VAL A 39 -22.72 44.02 -11.97
C VAL A 39 -24.05 43.62 -12.59
N MET A 40 -24.10 42.54 -13.36
CA MET A 40 -25.36 41.99 -13.93
C MET A 40 -26.37 41.66 -12.82
N SER A 41 -25.94 41.08 -11.73
CA SER A 41 -26.79 40.75 -10.58
C SER A 41 -27.44 41.98 -9.97
N ILE A 42 -26.65 43.09 -9.82
CA ILE A 42 -27.16 44.38 -9.32
C ILE A 42 -28.20 44.99 -10.31
N LEU A 43 -27.92 44.93 -11.61
CA LEU A 43 -28.83 45.46 -12.61
C LEU A 43 -30.18 44.69 -12.59
N ILE A 44 -30.16 43.39 -12.42
CA ILE A 44 -31.40 42.57 -12.28
C ILE A 44 -32.15 42.97 -11.01
N GLN A 45 -31.47 43.17 -9.89
CA GLN A 45 -32.10 43.63 -8.63
C GLN A 45 -32.74 45.01 -8.79
N ILE A 46 -32.02 45.97 -9.37
CA ILE A 46 -32.52 47.31 -9.61
C ILE A 46 -33.74 47.27 -10.53
N SER A 47 -33.68 46.51 -11.65
CA SER A 47 -34.80 46.32 -12.58
C SER A 47 -36.05 45.73 -11.89
N SER A 48 -35.86 44.78 -10.98
CA SER A 48 -36.95 44.18 -10.21
C SER A 48 -37.64 45.18 -9.26
N LEU A 49 -36.84 46.07 -8.67
CA LEU A 49 -37.37 47.14 -7.82
C LEU A 49 -38.30 48.11 -8.61
N PHE A 50 -37.91 48.50 -9.82
CA PHE A 50 -38.68 49.37 -10.65
C PHE A 50 -39.95 48.74 -11.24
N LYS A 51 -39.87 47.44 -11.59
CA LYS A 51 -40.99 46.73 -12.21
C LYS A 51 -41.95 46.08 -11.20
N GLY A 52 -41.61 46.04 -9.92
CA GLY A 52 -42.38 45.35 -8.89
C GLY A 52 -42.49 43.85 -9.05
N VAL A 53 -41.73 43.27 -10.00
CA VAL A 53 -41.72 41.83 -10.31
C VAL A 53 -40.49 41.19 -9.69
N TYR A 54 -40.71 40.18 -8.86
CA TYR A 54 -39.59 39.43 -8.25
C TYR A 54 -39.03 38.39 -9.23
N PRO A 55 -37.67 38.26 -9.33
CA PRO A 55 -37.06 37.18 -10.08
C PRO A 55 -37.51 35.83 -9.53
N ASN A 56 -37.58 34.82 -10.38
CA ASN A 56 -37.85 33.46 -9.93
C ASN A 56 -36.71 32.92 -9.04
N TYR A 57 -36.94 31.82 -8.33
CA TYR A 57 -36.01 31.26 -7.39
C TYR A 57 -34.63 30.92 -8.00
N ALA A 58 -34.58 30.46 -9.26
CA ALA A 58 -33.33 30.15 -9.94
C ALA A 58 -32.46 31.40 -10.15
N ILE A 59 -33.10 32.53 -10.57
CA ILE A 59 -32.41 33.82 -10.74
C ILE A 59 -31.97 34.39 -9.39
N GLN A 60 -32.77 34.26 -8.33
CA GLN A 60 -32.40 34.69 -6.99
C GLN A 60 -31.20 33.86 -6.45
N ALA A 61 -31.21 32.56 -6.64
CA ALA A 61 -30.08 31.69 -6.28
C ALA A 61 -28.79 32.05 -7.04
N PHE A 62 -28.90 32.31 -8.36
CA PHE A 62 -27.77 32.77 -9.17
C PHE A 62 -27.19 34.11 -8.65
N ILE A 63 -28.06 35.07 -8.37
CA ILE A 63 -27.67 36.38 -7.80
C ILE A 63 -26.94 36.16 -6.46
N PHE A 64 -27.50 35.36 -5.57
CA PHE A 64 -26.90 35.08 -4.25
C PHE A 64 -25.52 34.42 -4.38
N ILE A 65 -25.41 33.41 -5.23
CA ILE A 65 -24.14 32.71 -5.47
C ILE A 65 -23.08 33.68 -6.00
N THR A 66 -23.35 34.44 -7.04
CA THR A 66 -22.37 35.28 -7.72
C THR A 66 -22.01 36.54 -6.93
N SER A 67 -22.99 37.14 -6.22
CA SER A 67 -22.76 38.40 -5.50
C SER A 67 -22.27 38.24 -4.09
N ILE A 68 -22.56 37.12 -3.43
CA ILE A 68 -22.18 36.92 -2.02
C ILE A 68 -21.31 35.67 -1.84
N LEU A 69 -21.81 34.52 -2.24
CA LEU A 69 -21.19 33.25 -1.86
C LEU A 69 -19.79 33.09 -2.46
N VAL A 70 -19.64 33.34 -3.76
CA VAL A 70 -18.33 33.22 -4.43
C VAL A 70 -17.33 34.29 -3.94
N PRO A 71 -17.67 35.58 -3.85
CA PRO A 71 -16.75 36.59 -3.34
C PRO A 71 -16.39 36.40 -1.87
N ALA A 72 -17.36 35.98 -1.02
CA ALA A 72 -17.09 35.67 0.38
C ALA A 72 -16.12 34.48 0.52
N PHE A 73 -16.32 33.44 -0.31
CA PHE A 73 -15.40 32.31 -0.36
C PHE A 73 -13.98 32.73 -0.78
N LEU A 74 -13.87 33.59 -1.82
CA LEU A 74 -12.57 34.13 -2.23
C LEU A 74 -11.90 34.95 -1.13
N PHE A 75 -12.68 35.76 -0.41
CA PHE A 75 -12.19 36.53 0.72
C PHE A 75 -11.67 35.63 1.85
N ILE A 76 -12.40 34.54 2.16
CA ILE A 76 -11.98 33.55 3.15
C ILE A 76 -10.66 32.88 2.72
N LEU A 77 -10.55 32.48 1.45
CA LEU A 77 -9.31 31.89 0.94
C LEU A 77 -8.13 32.82 1.07
N GLU A 78 -8.34 34.13 0.78
CA GLU A 78 -7.29 35.15 0.93
C GLU A 78 -6.93 35.36 2.40
N TYR A 79 -7.92 35.45 3.29
CA TYR A 79 -7.71 35.54 4.72
C TYR A 79 -6.90 34.33 5.26
N LEU A 80 -7.18 33.14 4.79
CA LEU A 80 -6.45 31.92 5.10
C LEU A 80 -5.12 31.80 4.34
N LYS A 81 -4.77 32.80 3.50
CA LYS A 81 -3.59 32.81 2.61
C LYS A 81 -3.54 31.59 1.64
N ILE A 82 -4.70 31.08 1.27
CA ILE A 82 -4.83 29.98 0.31
C ILE A 82 -4.85 30.57 -1.10
N ASP A 83 -3.91 30.19 -1.95
CA ASP A 83 -3.93 30.53 -3.38
C ASP A 83 -4.99 29.70 -4.09
N LEU A 84 -6.06 30.38 -4.58
CA LEU A 84 -7.18 29.71 -5.25
C LEU A 84 -6.72 28.92 -6.48
N GLU A 85 -5.76 29.43 -7.23
CA GLU A 85 -5.29 28.76 -8.44
C GLU A 85 -4.52 27.50 -8.10
N GLU A 86 -3.61 27.54 -7.10
CA GLU A 86 -2.94 26.37 -6.55
C GLU A 86 -3.96 25.36 -6.04
N PHE A 87 -4.95 25.82 -5.25
CA PHE A 87 -6.01 24.94 -4.73
C PHE A 87 -6.78 24.22 -5.85
N LEU A 88 -7.18 24.95 -6.90
CA LEU A 88 -7.90 24.35 -8.04
C LEU A 88 -7.02 23.37 -8.81
N LEU A 89 -5.74 23.67 -9.01
CA LEU A 89 -4.80 22.76 -9.67
C LEU A 89 -4.65 21.46 -8.88
N ILE A 90 -4.50 21.53 -7.55
CA ILE A 90 -4.46 20.36 -6.68
C ILE A 90 -5.75 19.55 -6.80
N LYS A 91 -6.92 20.20 -6.75
CA LYS A 91 -8.22 19.52 -6.88
C LYS A 91 -8.41 18.85 -8.23
N MET A 92 -7.96 19.48 -9.31
CA MET A 92 -7.97 18.85 -10.65
C MET A 92 -7.05 17.63 -10.68
N GLY A 93 -5.84 17.72 -10.12
CA GLY A 93 -4.96 16.57 -9.95
C GLY A 93 -5.63 15.44 -9.17
N ASP A 94 -6.27 15.73 -8.03
CA ASP A 94 -6.99 14.74 -7.21
C ASP A 94 -8.11 14.03 -8.00
N ILE A 95 -8.84 14.77 -8.84
CA ILE A 95 -9.89 14.18 -9.70
C ILE A 95 -9.30 13.20 -10.72
N TYR A 96 -8.17 13.55 -11.35
CA TYR A 96 -7.50 12.68 -12.30
C TYR A 96 -6.87 11.46 -11.64
N THR A 97 -6.29 11.62 -10.44
CA THR A 97 -5.79 10.49 -9.64
C THR A 97 -6.91 9.49 -9.31
N ARG A 98 -8.07 9.96 -8.86
CA ARG A 98 -9.25 9.08 -8.60
C ARG A 98 -9.74 8.35 -9.86
N ARG A 99 -9.49 8.90 -11.05
CA ARG A 99 -9.81 8.29 -12.34
C ARG A 99 -8.67 7.41 -12.87
N LEU A 100 -7.63 7.16 -12.10
CA LEU A 100 -6.42 6.43 -12.47
C LEU A 100 -5.68 7.03 -13.68
N GLN A 101 -5.89 8.31 -13.97
CA GLN A 101 -5.22 9.05 -15.05
C GLN A 101 -4.00 9.79 -14.50
N HIS A 102 -3.03 9.04 -13.99
CA HIS A 102 -1.88 9.56 -13.24
C HIS A 102 -1.03 10.55 -14.06
N ASN A 103 -0.84 10.33 -15.38
CA ASN A 103 -0.10 11.27 -16.22
C ASN A 103 -0.74 12.67 -16.24
N LYS A 104 -2.09 12.74 -16.34
CA LYS A 104 -2.79 14.03 -16.26
C LYS A 104 -2.73 14.65 -14.87
N ALA A 105 -2.82 13.82 -13.82
CA ALA A 105 -2.67 14.29 -12.45
C ALA A 105 -1.29 14.93 -12.22
N ILE A 106 -0.22 14.31 -12.73
CA ILE A 106 1.15 14.83 -12.69
C ILE A 106 1.23 16.23 -13.33
N ASP A 107 0.58 16.46 -14.49
CA ASP A 107 0.60 17.77 -15.14
C ASP A 107 -0.03 18.86 -14.29
N PHE A 108 -1.13 18.54 -13.59
CA PHE A 108 -1.78 19.48 -12.68
C PHE A 108 -0.96 19.72 -11.42
N TYR A 109 -0.42 18.67 -10.82
CA TYR A 109 0.42 18.81 -9.62
C TYR A 109 1.75 19.52 -9.91
N LYS A 110 2.35 19.34 -11.11
CA LYS A 110 3.52 20.12 -11.54
C LYS A 110 3.20 21.61 -11.57
N LYS A 111 2.09 22.00 -12.20
CA LYS A 111 1.65 23.40 -12.23
C LYS A 111 1.39 23.95 -10.83
N ALA A 112 0.85 23.13 -9.93
CA ALA A 112 0.68 23.52 -8.53
C ALA A 112 2.01 23.71 -7.81
N ALA A 113 2.98 22.81 -8.02
CA ALA A 113 4.33 22.91 -7.46
C ALA A 113 5.11 24.12 -7.99
N ASP A 114 4.97 24.43 -9.28
CA ASP A 114 5.58 25.64 -9.89
C ASP A 114 5.00 26.93 -9.27
N ARG A 115 3.71 26.88 -8.91
CA ARG A 115 3.04 28.03 -8.27
C ARG A 115 3.44 28.19 -6.81
N ASN A 116 3.54 27.11 -6.07
CA ASN A 116 3.96 27.10 -4.68
C ASN A 116 5.02 26.03 -4.41
N PRO A 117 6.29 26.35 -4.63
CA PRO A 117 7.39 25.39 -4.43
C PRO A 117 7.61 24.95 -2.98
N ASN A 118 6.92 25.57 -2.02
CA ASN A 118 7.05 25.25 -0.59
C ASN A 118 5.91 24.39 -0.05
N ASN A 119 4.99 23.95 -0.90
CA ASN A 119 3.89 23.08 -0.48
C ASN A 119 4.31 21.61 -0.51
N ALA A 120 4.75 21.07 0.63
CA ALA A 120 5.16 19.66 0.77
C ALA A 120 4.08 18.69 0.27
N SER A 121 2.79 18.95 0.56
CA SER A 121 1.69 18.08 0.17
C SER A 121 1.56 17.90 -1.36
N VAL A 122 1.92 18.92 -2.15
CA VAL A 122 1.91 18.80 -3.63
C VAL A 122 3.01 17.86 -4.09
N PHE A 123 4.19 17.89 -3.46
CA PHE A 123 5.29 16.99 -3.79
C PHE A 123 4.97 15.54 -3.42
N VAL A 124 4.27 15.30 -2.29
CA VAL A 124 3.75 13.97 -1.94
C VAL A 124 2.82 13.45 -3.05
N LYS A 125 1.83 14.25 -3.46
CA LYS A 125 0.88 13.86 -4.53
C LYS A 125 1.55 13.62 -5.88
N LEU A 126 2.59 14.40 -6.20
CA LEU A 126 3.44 14.16 -7.36
C LEU A 126 4.16 12.82 -7.25
N ALA A 127 4.78 12.57 -6.11
CA ALA A 127 5.50 11.33 -5.84
C ALA A 127 4.58 10.10 -5.94
N ASP A 128 3.41 10.14 -5.30
CA ASP A 128 2.39 9.09 -5.39
C ASP A 128 1.98 8.81 -6.83
N SER A 129 1.81 9.87 -7.63
CA SER A 129 1.42 9.74 -9.04
C SER A 129 2.53 9.16 -9.89
N TYR A 130 3.80 9.53 -9.66
CA TYR A 130 4.96 8.92 -10.32
C TYR A 130 5.16 7.47 -9.88
N ASN A 131 4.94 7.17 -8.60
CA ASN A 131 4.99 5.82 -8.07
C ASN A 131 3.95 4.91 -8.75
N ALA A 132 2.72 5.42 -8.94
CA ALA A 132 1.63 4.70 -9.59
C ALA A 132 1.89 4.37 -11.08
N ILE A 133 2.73 5.16 -11.79
CA ILE A 133 3.14 4.86 -13.17
C ILE A 133 4.46 4.10 -13.26
N GLY A 134 5.05 3.71 -12.11
CA GLY A 134 6.29 2.94 -12.03
C GLY A 134 7.57 3.76 -12.14
N ASP A 135 7.51 5.09 -12.22
CA ASP A 135 8.70 5.95 -12.24
C ASP A 135 9.21 6.16 -10.80
N ARG A 136 9.88 5.12 -10.28
CA ARG A 136 10.43 5.08 -8.91
C ARG A 136 11.46 6.18 -8.65
N ARG A 137 12.29 6.48 -9.64
CA ARG A 137 13.34 7.50 -9.50
C ARG A 137 12.73 8.88 -9.28
N THR A 138 11.82 9.29 -10.15
CA THR A 138 11.17 10.59 -9.99
C THR A 138 10.29 10.65 -8.74
N ALA A 139 9.61 9.54 -8.38
CA ALA A 139 8.85 9.45 -7.13
C ALA A 139 9.75 9.71 -5.92
N PHE A 140 10.92 9.06 -5.85
CA PHE A 140 11.92 9.30 -4.80
C PHE A 140 12.31 10.78 -4.70
N ASP A 141 12.68 11.43 -5.82
CA ASP A 141 13.07 12.85 -5.82
C ASP A 141 11.95 13.74 -5.27
N ARG A 142 10.69 13.40 -5.54
CA ARG A 142 9.53 14.17 -5.07
C ARG A 142 9.23 13.91 -3.60
N PHE A 143 9.31 12.66 -3.12
CA PHE A 143 9.22 12.36 -1.69
C PHE A 143 10.36 13.01 -0.90
N ALA A 144 11.59 12.96 -1.40
CA ALA A 144 12.74 13.63 -0.79
C ALA A 144 12.49 15.14 -0.66
N LYS A 145 11.93 15.77 -1.72
CA LYS A 145 11.56 17.20 -1.65
C LYS A 145 10.44 17.46 -0.65
N ALA A 146 9.46 16.56 -0.53
CA ALA A 146 8.40 16.69 0.47
C ALA A 146 8.97 16.65 1.89
N VAL A 147 9.86 15.71 2.20
CA VAL A 147 10.53 15.59 3.50
C VAL A 147 11.46 16.79 3.80
N GLU A 148 12.14 17.35 2.78
CA GLU A 148 12.93 18.59 2.94
C GLU A 148 12.06 19.77 3.40
N LEU A 149 10.82 19.85 2.87
CA LEU A 149 9.85 20.92 3.19
C LEU A 149 9.10 20.65 4.50
N ASP A 150 8.76 19.41 4.77
CA ASP A 150 8.09 18.96 6.00
C ASP A 150 8.81 17.75 6.59
N ARG A 151 9.68 17.99 7.56
CA ARG A 151 10.45 16.96 8.25
C ARG A 151 9.59 16.04 9.13
N ASN A 152 8.31 16.36 9.34
CA ASN A 152 7.38 15.56 10.13
C ASN A 152 6.50 14.65 9.26
N ASP A 153 6.74 14.61 7.95
CA ASP A 153 6.00 13.72 7.04
C ASP A 153 6.51 12.28 7.10
N TYR A 154 6.07 11.55 8.13
CA TYR A 154 6.43 10.14 8.34
C TYR A 154 6.05 9.24 7.17
N LYS A 155 4.99 9.59 6.40
CA LYS A 155 4.55 8.81 5.26
C LYS A 155 5.56 8.86 4.11
N SER A 156 6.07 10.06 3.79
CA SER A 156 7.10 10.20 2.76
C SER A 156 8.39 9.47 3.15
N TYR A 157 8.78 9.49 4.44
CA TYR A 157 9.91 8.67 4.92
C TYR A 157 9.66 7.17 4.68
N TYR A 158 8.45 6.69 4.96
CA TYR A 158 8.08 5.30 4.72
C TYR A 158 8.13 4.92 3.23
N GLU A 159 7.58 5.77 2.35
CA GLU A 159 7.62 5.55 0.89
C GLU A 159 9.06 5.53 0.35
N ILE A 160 9.92 6.41 0.84
CA ILE A 160 11.36 6.38 0.54
C ILE A 160 11.98 5.06 1.03
N GLY A 161 11.56 4.59 2.20
CA GLY A 161 11.99 3.29 2.75
C GLY A 161 11.62 2.12 1.85
N ILE A 162 10.41 2.11 1.28
CA ILE A 162 9.99 1.10 0.28
C ILE A 162 10.93 1.16 -0.92
N ILE A 163 11.16 2.34 -1.49
CA ILE A 163 12.02 2.50 -2.69
C ILE A 163 13.44 2.01 -2.40
N PHE A 164 14.03 2.37 -1.26
CA PHE A 164 15.35 1.87 -0.88
C PHE A 164 15.39 0.35 -0.67
N ASN A 165 14.32 -0.22 -0.10
CA ASN A 165 14.22 -1.67 0.07
C ASN A 165 14.14 -2.39 -1.28
N GLU A 166 13.35 -1.90 -2.23
CA GLU A 166 13.26 -2.42 -3.60
C GLU A 166 14.61 -2.32 -4.35
N LEU A 167 15.38 -1.26 -4.12
CA LEU A 167 16.73 -1.07 -4.65
C LEU A 167 17.81 -1.85 -3.90
N ASN A 168 17.43 -2.72 -2.98
CA ASN A 168 18.33 -3.49 -2.10
C ASN A 168 19.28 -2.63 -1.25
N LYS A 169 18.99 -1.34 -1.06
CA LYS A 169 19.73 -0.40 -0.21
C LYS A 169 19.26 -0.50 1.25
N LYS A 170 19.52 -1.64 1.88
CA LYS A 170 18.96 -1.98 3.21
C LYS A 170 19.33 -0.99 4.30
N SER A 171 20.59 -0.50 4.32
CA SER A 171 21.04 0.46 5.32
C SER A 171 20.32 1.81 5.20
N ASP A 172 20.12 2.30 3.97
CA ASP A 172 19.42 3.55 3.72
C ASP A 172 17.93 3.41 4.06
N ALA A 173 17.32 2.25 3.71
CA ALA A 173 15.95 1.92 4.10
C ALA A 173 15.78 1.96 5.62
N GLN A 174 16.69 1.35 6.37
CA GLN A 174 16.66 1.36 7.84
C GLN A 174 16.61 2.79 8.38
N VAL A 175 17.52 3.66 7.95
CA VAL A 175 17.61 5.04 8.47
C VAL A 175 16.33 5.84 8.22
N VAL A 176 15.75 5.74 7.03
CA VAL A 176 14.52 6.51 6.73
C VAL A 176 13.30 5.95 7.45
N LEU A 177 13.23 4.62 7.65
CA LEU A 177 12.16 3.98 8.41
C LEU A 177 12.25 4.30 9.91
N ASP A 178 13.47 4.34 10.47
CA ASP A 178 13.70 4.80 11.84
C ASP A 178 13.21 6.25 12.02
N ASN A 179 13.45 7.12 11.03
CA ASN A 179 12.92 8.49 11.04
C ASN A 179 11.39 8.52 11.00
N ALA A 180 10.75 7.67 10.18
CA ALA A 180 9.29 7.56 10.14
C ALA A 180 8.72 7.18 11.51
N LEU A 181 9.31 6.18 12.17
CA LEU A 181 8.89 5.69 13.48
C LEU A 181 9.23 6.66 14.62
N ARG A 182 10.31 7.44 14.51
CA ARG A 182 10.61 8.51 15.47
C ARG A 182 9.54 9.58 15.45
N ILE A 183 8.99 9.91 14.26
CA ILE A 183 7.91 10.90 14.10
C ILE A 183 6.58 10.30 14.53
N LYS A 184 6.30 9.08 14.10
CA LYS A 184 5.05 8.37 14.39
C LYS A 184 5.31 6.93 14.84
N PRO A 185 5.52 6.69 16.16
CA PRO A 185 5.89 5.39 16.70
C PRO A 185 4.83 4.29 16.50
N ASP A 186 3.56 4.68 16.36
CA ASP A 186 2.42 3.78 16.14
C ASP A 186 2.14 3.50 14.64
N TYR A 187 3.07 3.86 13.75
CA TYR A 187 2.89 3.61 12.31
C TYR A 187 3.32 2.19 11.93
N THR A 188 2.42 1.24 12.15
CA THR A 188 2.62 -0.20 11.91
C THR A 188 3.26 -0.55 10.56
N PRO A 189 2.87 0.05 9.39
CA PRO A 189 3.52 -0.29 8.14
C PRO A 189 5.02 -0.02 8.10
N ALA A 190 5.49 1.04 8.78
CA ALA A 190 6.92 1.31 8.86
C ALA A 190 7.63 0.33 9.79
N SER A 191 7.00 -0.08 10.89
CA SER A 191 7.57 -1.09 11.79
C SER A 191 7.72 -2.45 11.09
N GLU A 192 6.71 -2.87 10.34
CA GLU A 192 6.75 -4.13 9.58
C GLU A 192 7.87 -4.10 8.52
N LEU A 193 7.96 -3.02 7.74
CA LEU A 193 8.99 -2.89 6.72
C LEU A 193 10.39 -2.78 7.34
N LEU A 194 10.55 -2.03 8.44
CA LEU A 194 11.83 -1.92 9.15
C LEU A 194 12.28 -3.28 9.67
N ALA A 195 11.38 -4.03 10.30
CA ALA A 195 11.72 -5.36 10.79
C ALA A 195 12.09 -6.32 9.65
N LEU A 196 11.39 -6.26 8.51
CA LEU A 196 11.75 -7.01 7.31
C LEU A 196 13.16 -6.64 6.81
N VAL A 197 13.47 -5.35 6.74
CA VAL A 197 14.79 -4.85 6.34
C VAL A 197 15.89 -5.33 7.31
N LEU A 198 15.60 -5.31 8.61
CA LEU A 198 16.53 -5.81 9.65
C LEU A 198 16.75 -7.32 9.54
N CYS A 199 15.69 -8.10 9.30
CA CYS A 199 15.80 -9.55 9.04
C CYS A 199 16.67 -9.82 7.81
N ALA A 200 16.48 -9.06 6.73
CA ALA A 200 17.32 -9.19 5.53
C ALA A 200 18.80 -8.78 5.74
N GLN A 201 19.11 -8.09 6.84
CA GLN A 201 20.46 -7.79 7.31
C GLN A 201 20.96 -8.79 8.37
N ASN A 202 20.20 -9.85 8.68
CA ASN A 202 20.42 -10.80 9.77
C ASN A 202 20.43 -10.16 11.17
N LYS A 203 19.82 -8.99 11.33
CA LYS A 203 19.68 -8.26 12.60
C LYS A 203 18.38 -8.64 13.31
N TYR A 204 18.22 -9.92 13.61
CA TYR A 204 16.97 -10.46 14.14
C TYR A 204 16.59 -9.87 15.51
N ASP A 205 17.54 -9.64 16.39
CA ASP A 205 17.25 -9.05 17.71
C ASP A 205 16.68 -7.63 17.58
N GLU A 206 17.23 -6.81 16.69
CA GLU A 206 16.72 -5.47 16.42
C GLU A 206 15.30 -5.56 15.83
N ALA A 207 15.02 -6.50 14.92
CA ALA A 207 13.69 -6.72 14.35
C ALA A 207 12.67 -7.10 15.42
N ILE A 208 13.05 -7.97 16.37
CA ILE A 208 12.19 -8.34 17.50
C ILE A 208 11.84 -7.11 18.33
N HIS A 209 12.81 -6.26 18.65
CA HIS A 209 12.56 -5.03 19.40
C HIS A 209 11.58 -4.11 18.66
N VAL A 210 11.73 -3.95 17.34
CA VAL A 210 10.81 -3.15 16.52
C VAL A 210 9.38 -3.68 16.60
N TYR A 211 9.18 -5.00 16.47
CA TYR A 211 7.84 -5.60 16.62
C TYR A 211 7.28 -5.46 18.04
N GLN A 212 8.11 -5.67 19.07
CA GLN A 212 7.69 -5.51 20.47
C GLN A 212 7.27 -4.08 20.77
N ASP A 213 7.97 -3.08 20.23
CA ASP A 213 7.59 -1.67 20.37
C ASP A 213 6.30 -1.37 19.60
N ALA A 214 6.13 -1.88 18.38
CA ALA A 214 4.91 -1.73 17.62
C ALA A 214 3.69 -2.34 18.34
N ILE A 215 3.85 -3.50 18.97
CA ILE A 215 2.81 -4.17 19.76
C ILE A 215 2.36 -3.32 20.96
N LYS A 216 3.25 -2.54 21.58
CA LYS A 216 2.86 -1.63 22.68
C LYS A 216 1.86 -0.56 22.24
N TYR A 217 1.95 -0.13 20.97
CA TYR A 217 1.05 0.87 20.39
C TYR A 217 -0.21 0.25 19.75
N ALA A 218 -0.11 -0.97 19.23
CA ALA A 218 -1.20 -1.68 18.58
C ALA A 218 -1.33 -3.12 19.12
N PRO A 219 -1.74 -3.31 20.39
CA PRO A 219 -1.79 -4.61 21.03
C PRO A 219 -2.84 -5.57 20.45
N ASP A 220 -3.81 -5.04 19.70
CA ASP A 220 -4.86 -5.84 19.06
C ASP A 220 -4.55 -6.16 17.59
N ASN A 221 -3.37 -5.78 17.08
CA ASN A 221 -2.95 -6.07 15.72
C ASN A 221 -2.32 -7.47 15.66
N TYR A 222 -3.09 -8.45 15.20
CA TYR A 222 -2.65 -9.84 15.05
C TYR A 222 -1.47 -10.01 14.10
N GLN A 223 -1.33 -9.14 13.09
CA GLN A 223 -0.24 -9.23 12.09
C GLN A 223 1.12 -9.02 12.73
N LEU A 224 1.23 -8.13 13.73
CA LEU A 224 2.49 -7.92 14.45
C LEU A 224 2.94 -9.16 15.23
N TYR A 225 2.00 -9.83 15.91
CA TYR A 225 2.31 -11.07 16.61
C TYR A 225 2.69 -12.19 15.64
N TYR A 226 1.97 -12.31 14.52
CA TYR A 226 2.27 -13.30 13.50
C TYR A 226 3.69 -13.08 12.92
N SER A 227 4.02 -11.85 12.54
CA SER A 227 5.33 -11.48 12.00
C SER A 227 6.45 -11.67 13.03
N LEU A 228 6.23 -11.33 14.29
CA LEU A 228 7.16 -11.61 15.39
C LEU A 228 7.38 -13.13 15.54
N GLY A 229 6.32 -13.92 15.44
CA GLY A 229 6.40 -15.38 15.44
C GLY A 229 7.28 -15.93 14.31
N ILE A 230 7.20 -15.36 13.11
CA ILE A 230 8.07 -15.73 11.98
C ILE A 230 9.54 -15.47 12.35
N VAL A 231 9.87 -14.28 12.84
CA VAL A 231 11.25 -13.93 13.21
C VAL A 231 11.79 -14.86 14.30
N ARG A 232 10.96 -15.18 15.30
CA ARG A 232 11.30 -16.15 16.35
C ARG A 232 11.52 -17.56 15.80
N THR A 233 10.75 -17.96 14.80
CA THR A 233 10.92 -19.25 14.12
C THR A 233 12.26 -19.32 13.39
N GLU A 234 12.67 -18.27 12.71
CA GLU A 234 13.99 -18.18 12.04
C GLU A 234 15.16 -18.32 13.05
N LEU A 235 15.02 -17.74 14.24
CA LEU A 235 15.98 -17.89 15.33
C LEU A 235 15.90 -19.24 16.04
N ARG A 236 14.97 -20.10 15.69
CA ARG A 236 14.62 -21.36 16.37
C ARG A 236 14.16 -21.19 17.81
N ASP A 237 13.71 -20.02 18.18
CA ASP A 237 13.06 -19.72 19.46
C ASP A 237 11.60 -20.21 19.44
N PHE A 238 11.44 -21.53 19.26
CA PHE A 238 10.14 -22.14 18.96
C PHE A 238 9.08 -21.94 20.05
N ASN A 239 9.47 -21.81 21.32
CA ASN A 239 8.52 -21.57 22.41
C ASN A 239 7.88 -20.19 22.26
N GLU A 240 8.70 -19.16 22.13
CA GLU A 240 8.26 -17.79 21.95
C GLU A 240 7.51 -17.61 20.63
N ALA A 241 7.93 -18.31 19.56
CA ALA A 241 7.21 -18.31 18.29
C ALA A 241 5.79 -18.85 18.45
N LEU A 242 5.63 -19.99 19.13
CA LEU A 242 4.31 -20.59 19.41
C LEU A 242 3.41 -19.67 20.24
N GLU A 243 3.96 -18.96 21.24
CA GLU A 243 3.20 -17.97 22.00
C GLU A 243 2.73 -16.80 21.12
N CYS A 244 3.60 -16.31 20.25
CA CYS A 244 3.25 -15.27 19.30
C CYS A 244 2.15 -15.71 18.32
N TYR A 245 2.27 -16.89 17.73
CA TYR A 245 1.23 -17.42 16.83
C TYR A 245 -0.10 -17.67 17.55
N LYS A 246 -0.07 -18.21 18.76
CA LYS A 246 -1.29 -18.39 19.58
C LYS A 246 -1.95 -17.05 19.84
N LYS A 247 -1.16 -16.02 20.17
CA LYS A 247 -1.70 -14.69 20.40
C LYS A 247 -2.31 -14.09 19.13
N ALA A 248 -1.67 -14.30 17.97
CA ALA A 248 -2.23 -13.89 16.70
C ALA A 248 -3.57 -14.57 16.40
N ILE A 249 -3.69 -15.88 16.68
CA ILE A 249 -4.93 -16.65 16.50
C ILE A 249 -6.02 -16.23 17.51
N GLU A 250 -5.67 -15.89 18.74
CA GLU A 250 -6.64 -15.35 19.71
C GLU A 250 -7.28 -14.05 19.21
N LEU A 251 -6.52 -13.21 18.52
CA LEU A 251 -6.99 -11.95 17.94
C LEU A 251 -7.72 -12.15 16.62
N GLU A 252 -7.22 -13.06 15.78
CA GLU A 252 -7.80 -13.39 14.46
C GLU A 252 -7.87 -14.92 14.28
N PRO A 253 -8.97 -15.56 14.68
CA PRO A 253 -9.13 -17.01 14.60
C PRO A 253 -9.09 -17.59 13.17
N THR A 254 -9.28 -16.75 12.15
CA THR A 254 -9.23 -17.15 10.74
C THR A 254 -7.85 -16.98 10.12
N LEU A 255 -6.83 -16.68 10.92
CA LEU A 255 -5.44 -16.61 10.48
C LEU A 255 -4.87 -18.03 10.31
N PHE A 256 -5.26 -18.69 9.24
CA PHE A 256 -4.90 -20.10 8.99
C PHE A 256 -3.40 -20.29 8.75
N GLU A 257 -2.69 -19.27 8.29
CA GLU A 257 -1.23 -19.26 8.15
C GLU A 257 -0.53 -19.46 9.50
N ALA A 258 -1.07 -18.93 10.58
CA ALA A 258 -0.51 -19.13 11.91
C ALA A 258 -0.68 -20.57 12.39
N TYR A 259 -1.81 -21.21 12.13
CA TYR A 259 -1.99 -22.65 12.40
C TYR A 259 -1.00 -23.49 11.58
N PHE A 260 -0.79 -23.12 10.32
CA PHE A 260 0.19 -23.82 9.48
C PHE A 260 1.61 -23.69 10.06
N SER A 261 2.01 -22.50 10.49
CA SER A 261 3.31 -22.24 11.12
C SER A 261 3.48 -23.00 12.43
N ILE A 262 2.44 -23.07 13.27
CA ILE A 262 2.41 -23.91 14.49
C ILE A 262 2.64 -25.37 14.13
N GLY A 263 1.92 -25.88 13.12
CA GLY A 263 2.08 -27.25 12.64
C GLY A 263 3.51 -27.55 12.18
N GLN A 264 4.15 -26.61 11.48
CA GLN A 264 5.54 -26.76 11.08
C GLN A 264 6.52 -26.86 12.28
N ILE A 265 6.30 -26.03 13.31
CA ILE A 265 7.14 -26.09 14.52
C ILE A 265 6.96 -27.43 15.25
N HIS A 266 5.71 -27.88 15.46
CA HIS A 266 5.46 -29.17 16.08
C HIS A 266 6.05 -30.35 15.28
N LEU A 267 5.95 -30.28 13.95
CA LEU A 267 6.55 -31.28 13.07
C LEU A 267 8.09 -31.30 13.21
N LEU A 268 8.76 -30.15 13.27
CA LEU A 268 10.19 -30.04 13.50
C LEU A 268 10.63 -30.60 14.86
N ARG A 269 9.75 -30.54 15.87
CA ARG A 269 9.97 -31.11 17.22
C ARG A 269 9.63 -32.62 17.28
N GLY A 270 9.03 -33.19 16.23
CA GLY A 270 8.54 -34.55 16.23
C GLY A 270 7.25 -34.75 17.02
N GLU A 271 6.54 -33.68 17.37
CA GLU A 271 5.27 -33.65 18.07
C GLU A 271 4.14 -33.87 17.05
N LEU A 272 4.01 -35.14 16.57
CA LEU A 272 3.20 -35.46 15.38
C LEU A 272 1.69 -35.27 15.59
N ASP A 273 1.19 -35.43 16.82
CA ASP A 273 -0.23 -35.26 17.11
C ASP A 273 -0.64 -33.80 17.10
N GLU A 274 0.14 -32.95 17.76
CA GLU A 274 -0.05 -31.51 17.77
C GLU A 274 0.12 -30.90 16.36
N ALA A 275 1.09 -31.39 15.59
CA ALA A 275 1.26 -30.97 14.20
C ALA A 275 0.04 -31.35 13.34
N THR A 276 -0.54 -32.54 13.57
CA THR A 276 -1.74 -33.00 12.85
C THR A 276 -2.92 -32.08 13.12
N GLU A 277 -3.19 -31.73 14.38
CA GLU A 277 -4.29 -30.82 14.75
C GLU A 277 -4.10 -29.44 14.14
N ALA A 278 -2.89 -28.91 14.19
CA ALA A 278 -2.58 -27.60 13.65
C ALA A 278 -2.75 -27.56 12.12
N PHE A 279 -2.24 -28.57 11.38
CA PHE A 279 -2.43 -28.62 9.92
C PHE A 279 -3.88 -28.90 9.51
N ARG A 280 -4.67 -29.63 10.30
CA ARG A 280 -6.12 -29.78 10.07
C ARG A 280 -6.85 -28.45 10.22
N SER A 281 -6.48 -27.66 11.21
CA SER A 281 -7.02 -26.30 11.36
C SER A 281 -6.62 -25.41 10.18
N ALA A 282 -5.37 -25.45 9.76
CA ALA A 282 -4.88 -24.70 8.61
C ALA A 282 -5.59 -25.11 7.29
N ALA A 283 -5.92 -26.39 7.12
CA ALA A 283 -6.60 -26.92 5.92
C ALA A 283 -8.04 -26.38 5.73
N GLN A 284 -8.59 -25.64 6.68
CA GLN A 284 -9.89 -24.98 6.50
C GLN A 284 -9.81 -23.79 5.54
N SER A 285 -8.64 -23.19 5.33
CA SER A 285 -8.41 -22.18 4.30
C SER A 285 -8.24 -22.80 2.93
N LYS A 286 -8.99 -22.33 1.94
CA LYS A 286 -8.84 -22.80 0.54
C LYS A 286 -7.45 -22.53 -0.03
N GLU A 287 -6.80 -21.46 0.41
CA GLU A 287 -5.50 -20.99 -0.11
C GLU A 287 -4.35 -21.88 0.33
N ILE A 288 -4.42 -22.41 1.56
CA ILE A 288 -3.34 -23.23 2.14
C ILE A 288 -3.75 -24.69 2.37
N ALA A 289 -4.98 -25.09 1.98
CA ALA A 289 -5.50 -26.42 2.19
C ALA A 289 -4.61 -27.49 1.53
N ALA A 290 -4.25 -27.29 0.26
CA ALA A 290 -3.39 -28.23 -0.46
C ALA A 290 -2.04 -28.44 0.23
N LYS A 291 -1.41 -27.33 0.65
CA LYS A 291 -0.14 -27.35 1.40
C LYS A 291 -0.29 -28.06 2.74
N SER A 292 -1.40 -27.84 3.44
CA SER A 292 -1.69 -28.47 4.74
C SER A 292 -1.96 -29.97 4.61
N TYR A 293 -2.75 -30.40 3.62
CA TYR A 293 -2.96 -31.82 3.35
C TYR A 293 -1.67 -32.53 2.97
N TYR A 294 -0.81 -31.89 2.21
CA TYR A 294 0.50 -32.44 1.89
C TYR A 294 1.36 -32.66 3.14
N GLN A 295 1.35 -31.77 4.13
CA GLN A 295 2.04 -31.98 5.39
C GLN A 295 1.37 -33.07 6.24
N LEU A 296 0.03 -33.15 6.24
CA LEU A 296 -0.69 -34.22 6.91
C LEU A 296 -0.33 -35.60 6.32
N ALA A 297 -0.20 -35.70 5.01
CA ALA A 297 0.27 -36.92 4.36
C ALA A 297 1.67 -37.31 4.84
N LYS A 298 2.61 -36.37 4.95
CA LYS A 298 3.94 -36.64 5.50
C LYS A 298 3.87 -37.16 6.92
N ILE A 299 3.04 -36.59 7.76
CA ILE A 299 2.84 -37.04 9.14
C ILE A 299 2.25 -38.46 9.16
N CYS A 300 1.29 -38.76 8.29
CA CYS A 300 0.70 -40.11 8.21
C CYS A 300 1.74 -41.18 7.83
N ILE A 301 2.67 -40.88 6.92
CA ILE A 301 3.78 -41.81 6.62
C ILE A 301 4.68 -41.97 7.86
N LEU A 302 5.01 -40.89 8.57
CA LEU A 302 5.82 -41.01 9.80
C LEU A 302 5.12 -41.80 10.90
N LYS A 303 3.78 -41.85 10.88
CA LYS A 303 2.94 -42.69 11.76
C LYS A 303 2.65 -44.09 11.20
N ALA A 304 3.25 -44.46 10.09
CA ALA A 304 2.99 -45.72 9.35
C ALA A 304 1.53 -45.92 8.92
N SER A 305 0.81 -44.82 8.64
CA SER A 305 -0.59 -44.83 8.16
C SER A 305 -0.66 -44.52 6.67
N GLU A 306 -0.22 -45.46 5.82
CA GLU A 306 -0.10 -45.26 4.36
C GLU A 306 -1.43 -44.92 3.68
N ILE A 307 -2.53 -45.56 4.09
CA ILE A 307 -3.85 -45.33 3.50
C ILE A 307 -4.33 -43.90 3.71
N GLU A 308 -4.14 -43.39 4.92
CA GLU A 308 -4.49 -41.97 5.23
C GLU A 308 -3.58 -41.00 4.48
N ALA A 309 -2.27 -41.35 4.35
CA ALA A 309 -1.33 -40.55 3.60
C ALA A 309 -1.76 -40.41 2.12
N ILE A 310 -2.15 -41.50 1.49
CA ILE A 310 -2.66 -41.51 0.11
C ILE A 310 -3.89 -40.60 0.00
N SER A 311 -4.86 -40.74 0.90
CA SER A 311 -6.06 -39.90 0.89
C SER A 311 -5.74 -38.38 1.03
N TYR A 312 -4.82 -38.03 1.90
CA TYR A 312 -4.41 -36.63 2.05
C TYR A 312 -3.65 -36.07 0.83
N ILE A 313 -2.83 -36.93 0.18
CA ILE A 313 -2.16 -36.52 -1.07
C ILE A 313 -3.19 -36.31 -2.18
N GLU A 314 -4.19 -37.20 -2.30
CA GLU A 314 -5.26 -37.08 -3.28
C GLU A 314 -6.03 -35.76 -3.08
N TYR A 315 -6.38 -35.37 -1.83
CA TYR A 315 -6.97 -34.07 -1.54
C TYR A 315 -6.07 -32.91 -1.93
N ALA A 316 -4.76 -33.02 -1.66
CA ALA A 316 -3.82 -31.96 -2.06
C ALA A 316 -3.75 -31.80 -3.58
N ILE A 317 -3.72 -32.91 -4.33
CA ILE A 317 -3.68 -32.93 -5.80
C ILE A 317 -5.00 -32.44 -6.41
N GLU A 318 -6.14 -32.77 -5.80
CA GLU A 318 -7.45 -32.30 -6.26
C GLU A 318 -7.56 -30.78 -6.19
N ILE A 319 -7.02 -30.18 -5.13
CA ILE A 319 -7.02 -28.72 -4.94
C ILE A 319 -5.97 -28.06 -5.84
N GLU A 320 -4.76 -28.62 -5.87
CA GLU A 320 -3.63 -28.08 -6.62
C GLU A 320 -2.84 -29.23 -7.29
N PRO A 321 -2.98 -29.44 -8.61
CA PRO A 321 -2.36 -30.53 -9.34
C PRO A 321 -0.82 -30.59 -9.27
N SER A 322 -0.15 -29.48 -8.95
CA SER A 322 1.30 -29.41 -8.79
C SER A 322 1.82 -30.35 -7.69
N TYR A 323 0.99 -30.64 -6.68
CA TYR A 323 1.37 -31.56 -5.58
C TYR A 323 1.58 -33.00 -6.02
N ARG A 324 1.07 -33.43 -7.18
CA ARG A 324 1.40 -34.74 -7.74
C ARG A 324 2.91 -34.86 -7.97
N TYR A 325 3.48 -33.90 -8.68
CA TYR A 325 4.91 -33.90 -8.97
C TYR A 325 5.77 -33.73 -7.69
N LYS A 326 5.33 -32.90 -6.76
CA LYS A 326 6.00 -32.77 -5.45
C LYS A 326 5.99 -34.10 -4.69
N ALA A 327 4.86 -34.81 -4.68
CA ALA A 327 4.72 -36.09 -3.99
C ALA A 327 5.55 -37.21 -4.66
N GLU A 328 5.63 -37.26 -5.99
CA GLU A 328 6.46 -38.24 -6.71
C GLU A 328 7.96 -38.09 -6.44
N LYS A 329 8.41 -36.85 -6.19
CA LYS A 329 9.80 -36.54 -5.87
C LYS A 329 10.15 -36.63 -4.39
N GLU A 330 9.16 -36.63 -3.51
CA GLU A 330 9.35 -36.68 -2.06
C GLU A 330 9.87 -38.06 -1.61
N PRO A 331 11.09 -38.14 -1.04
CA PRO A 331 11.64 -39.45 -0.62
C PRO A 331 10.78 -40.17 0.41
N LEU A 332 10.05 -39.40 1.24
CA LEU A 332 9.21 -39.95 2.29
C LEU A 332 8.03 -40.77 1.72
N PHE A 333 7.59 -40.50 0.50
CA PHE A 333 6.49 -41.18 -0.17
C PHE A 333 6.92 -42.36 -1.05
N LYS A 334 8.15 -42.82 -0.92
CA LYS A 334 8.70 -43.90 -1.77
C LYS A 334 7.83 -45.15 -1.77
N ASP A 335 7.32 -45.57 -0.62
CA ASP A 335 6.56 -46.80 -0.47
C ASP A 335 5.13 -46.73 -1.03
N ILE A 336 4.59 -45.51 -1.17
CA ILE A 336 3.27 -45.26 -1.77
C ILE A 336 3.35 -44.71 -3.19
N LYS A 337 4.56 -44.67 -3.78
CA LYS A 337 4.79 -44.08 -5.10
C LYS A 337 3.98 -44.75 -6.20
N ASP A 338 3.80 -46.06 -6.13
CA ASP A 338 3.01 -46.83 -7.11
C ASP A 338 1.54 -46.40 -7.13
N TYR A 339 1.00 -45.97 -6.00
CA TYR A 339 -0.35 -45.38 -5.94
C TYR A 339 -0.41 -43.98 -6.56
N LEU A 340 0.67 -43.19 -6.46
CA LEU A 340 0.74 -41.85 -7.01
C LEU A 340 0.95 -41.83 -8.53
N THR A 341 1.69 -42.81 -9.04
CA THR A 341 2.01 -42.97 -10.48
C THR A 341 1.02 -43.84 -11.23
N GLY A 342 0.19 -44.63 -10.51
CA GLY A 342 -0.61 -45.68 -11.07
C GLY A 342 -2.08 -45.34 -11.34
N VAL A 343 -2.45 -45.69 -12.44
CA VAL A 343 -3.43 -46.66 -12.88
C VAL A 343 -4.70 -46.77 -11.99
N HIS A 344 -5.41 -45.68 -11.83
CA HIS A 344 -6.85 -45.78 -11.65
C HIS A 344 -7.58 -45.03 -12.75
N MET A 345 -7.98 -45.81 -13.73
CA MET A 345 -9.04 -45.65 -14.75
C MET A 345 -9.56 -44.20 -14.92
N VAL A 346 -8.77 -43.44 -15.61
CA VAL A 346 -9.24 -42.16 -16.20
C VAL A 346 -9.32 -42.42 -17.73
N SER A 347 -10.40 -42.00 -18.35
CA SER A 347 -10.58 -42.19 -19.80
C SER A 347 -9.38 -41.63 -20.57
N GLN A 348 -9.02 -42.22 -21.72
CA GLN A 348 -7.85 -41.78 -22.50
C GLN A 348 -7.84 -40.29 -22.83
N ALA A 349 -8.99 -39.64 -22.88
CA ALA A 349 -9.11 -38.18 -23.08
C ALA A 349 -8.71 -37.39 -21.84
N GLN A 350 -9.07 -37.84 -20.66
CA GLN A 350 -8.66 -37.25 -19.39
C GLN A 350 -7.16 -37.43 -19.13
N MET A 351 -6.60 -38.64 -19.46
CA MET A 351 -5.16 -38.88 -19.41
C MET A 351 -4.35 -37.93 -20.31
N LYS A 352 -4.85 -37.60 -21.51
CA LYS A 352 -4.18 -36.63 -22.41
C LYS A 352 -4.25 -35.21 -21.87
N LEU A 353 -5.37 -34.84 -21.27
CA LEU A 353 -5.54 -33.52 -20.67
C LEU A 353 -4.68 -33.39 -19.39
N GLU A 354 -4.67 -34.39 -18.53
CA GLU A 354 -3.83 -34.46 -17.33
C GLU A 354 -2.35 -34.43 -17.66
N LYS A 355 -1.89 -35.20 -18.67
CA LYS A 355 -0.49 -35.15 -19.13
C LYS A 355 -0.10 -33.75 -19.63
N ALA A 356 -0.98 -33.08 -20.35
CA ALA A 356 -0.71 -31.72 -20.83
C ALA A 356 -0.68 -30.71 -19.70
N ILE A 357 -1.51 -30.86 -18.67
CA ILE A 357 -1.51 -30.07 -17.46
C ILE A 357 -0.25 -30.34 -16.63
N ASP A 358 0.07 -31.61 -16.40
CA ASP A 358 1.26 -32.04 -15.67
C ASP A 358 2.57 -31.60 -16.34
N GLU A 359 2.66 -31.60 -17.68
CA GLU A 359 3.81 -31.05 -18.40
C GLU A 359 3.94 -29.52 -18.24
N LYS A 360 2.82 -28.83 -18.24
CA LYS A 360 2.81 -27.38 -18.04
C LYS A 360 3.20 -27.02 -16.61
N VAL A 361 2.60 -27.68 -15.62
CA VAL A 361 2.91 -27.50 -14.20
C VAL A 361 4.35 -27.89 -13.90
N LYS A 362 4.85 -28.96 -14.51
CA LYS A 362 6.25 -29.39 -14.36
C LYS A 362 7.23 -28.32 -14.88
N LYS A 363 6.94 -27.72 -16.04
CA LYS A 363 7.77 -26.63 -16.59
C LYS A 363 7.72 -25.35 -15.73
N GLU A 364 6.54 -25.00 -15.21
CA GLU A 364 6.39 -23.86 -14.29
C GLU A 364 7.14 -24.14 -12.98
N TYR A 365 7.07 -25.36 -12.44
CA TYR A 365 7.76 -25.76 -11.21
C TYR A 365 9.28 -25.83 -11.39
N GLU A 366 9.77 -26.38 -12.53
CA GLU A 366 11.21 -26.41 -12.84
C GLU A 366 11.74 -24.97 -13.01
N HIS A 367 10.97 -24.06 -13.57
CA HIS A 367 11.32 -22.66 -13.70
C HIS A 367 11.28 -21.89 -12.36
N GLU A 368 10.40 -22.29 -11.43
CA GLU A 368 10.34 -21.74 -10.08
C GLU A 368 11.49 -22.25 -9.21
N TYR A 369 11.83 -23.54 -9.35
CA TYR A 369 12.98 -24.16 -8.68
C TYR A 369 14.32 -23.60 -9.17
N GLU A 370 14.45 -23.39 -10.50
CA GLU A 370 15.62 -22.69 -11.05
C GLU A 370 15.74 -21.26 -10.52
N LYS A 371 14.63 -20.60 -10.22
CA LYS A 371 14.63 -19.27 -9.57
C LYS A 371 14.98 -19.36 -8.08
N GLU A 372 14.52 -20.38 -7.37
CA GLU A 372 14.85 -20.59 -5.95
C GLU A 372 16.30 -21.11 -5.77
N GLU A 373 16.83 -21.97 -6.67
CA GLU A 373 18.26 -22.34 -6.67
C GLU A 373 19.16 -21.15 -7.05
N VAL A 374 18.73 -20.29 -7.96
CA VAL A 374 19.47 -19.07 -8.31
C VAL A 374 19.46 -18.05 -7.15
N VAL A 375 18.43 -18.07 -6.29
CA VAL A 375 18.41 -17.24 -5.06
C VAL A 375 19.32 -17.82 -3.97
N SER A 376 19.64 -19.12 -4.01
CA SER A 376 20.58 -19.77 -3.06
C SER A 376 22.05 -19.79 -3.51
N VAL A 377 22.34 -19.46 -4.78
CA VAL A 377 23.69 -19.50 -5.35
C VAL A 377 23.94 -18.21 -6.12
N ASN A 378 24.78 -17.36 -5.55
CA ASN A 378 25.40 -16.15 -6.09
C ASN A 378 24.49 -14.95 -6.39
N MET A 379 24.40 -14.07 -5.41
CA MET A 379 24.00 -12.66 -5.62
C MET A 379 25.03 -11.87 -6.46
N ASP A 380 26.13 -12.48 -6.91
CA ASP A 380 27.23 -11.80 -7.62
C ASP A 380 27.11 -11.85 -9.16
N ASP A 381 26.15 -12.62 -9.72
CA ASP A 381 26.02 -12.84 -11.17
C ASP A 381 24.70 -12.38 -11.79
N ILE A 382 24.04 -11.39 -11.23
CA ILE A 382 23.00 -10.68 -11.98
C ILE A 382 23.67 -9.62 -12.82
N GLU A 383 24.06 -9.99 -14.05
CA GLU A 383 24.23 -9.04 -15.14
C GLU A 383 22.88 -8.34 -15.39
N ILE A 384 22.68 -7.23 -14.72
CA ILE A 384 21.69 -6.23 -15.10
C ILE A 384 22.22 -5.66 -16.41
N GLN A 385 21.61 -6.04 -17.54
CA GLN A 385 21.85 -5.38 -18.82
C GLN A 385 21.82 -3.88 -18.59
N ASP A 386 22.96 -3.26 -18.85
CA ASP A 386 23.28 -1.85 -19.02
C ASP A 386 22.09 -0.86 -18.95
N VAL A 387 21.63 -0.58 -17.74
CA VAL A 387 21.28 0.78 -17.40
C VAL A 387 22.59 1.39 -16.93
N LYS A 388 23.24 2.21 -17.77
CA LYS A 388 24.41 2.99 -17.41
C LYS A 388 24.26 3.45 -15.98
N GLU A 389 25.11 2.92 -15.10
CA GLU A 389 25.43 3.50 -13.81
C GLU A 389 26.03 4.89 -14.06
N GLU A 390 25.18 5.89 -14.30
CA GLU A 390 25.53 7.22 -13.85
C GLU A 390 25.46 7.11 -12.33
N GLU A 391 26.62 7.14 -11.69
CA GLU A 391 26.80 7.28 -10.26
C GLU A 391 25.81 8.32 -9.74
N ILE A 392 24.69 7.84 -9.21
CA ILE A 392 23.81 8.67 -8.42
C ILE A 392 24.53 8.78 -7.06
N GLU A 393 25.42 9.78 -6.94
CA GLU A 393 25.83 10.28 -5.64
C GLU A 393 24.57 10.76 -4.90
N PHE A 394 23.95 9.83 -4.17
CA PHE A 394 22.88 10.15 -3.23
C PHE A 394 23.48 10.82 -1.99
N ASN A 395 23.84 12.08 -2.12
CA ASN A 395 24.22 12.95 -1.01
C ASN A 395 23.01 13.35 -0.14
N PHE A 396 21.99 12.45 -0.10
CA PHE A 396 20.78 12.65 0.68
C PHE A 396 21.04 12.43 2.18
N MET A 397 21.91 11.47 2.51
CA MET A 397 22.19 11.10 3.90
C MET A 397 23.04 12.15 4.62
N ASP A 398 23.92 12.86 3.90
CA ASP A 398 24.70 13.94 4.49
C ASP A 398 23.83 15.14 4.94
N LYS A 399 22.67 15.33 4.32
CA LYS A 399 21.70 16.37 4.73
C LYS A 399 20.92 16.02 6.01
N PHE A 400 20.83 14.73 6.39
CA PHE A 400 20.08 14.29 7.57
C PHE A 400 20.98 14.05 8.79
N ASN A 401 22.28 13.76 8.60
CA ASN A 401 23.22 13.56 9.69
C ASN A 401 23.90 14.82 10.22
N SER A 402 23.66 16.00 9.63
CA SER A 402 24.39 17.24 9.95
C SER A 402 23.67 18.18 10.92
N ASN A 403 22.68 17.73 11.70
CA ASN A 403 22.08 18.55 12.78
C ASN A 403 21.62 17.65 13.94
N ASP A 404 22.58 17.35 14.84
CA ASP A 404 22.36 17.19 16.27
C ASP A 404 22.56 18.53 16.97
#